data_20c2d6cb80dc04e1a0690437825e333b
#
_entry.id   20c2d6cb80dc04e1a0690437825e333b
#
_cell.length_a   1.000
_cell.length_b   1.000
_cell.length_c   1.000
_cell.angle_alpha   90.00
_cell.angle_beta   90.00
_cell.angle_gamma   90.00
#
_symmetry.space_group_name_H-M   'P 1'
#
loop_
_entity.id
_entity.type
_entity.pdbx_description
1 polymer ?
#
loop_
_entity_poly.entity_id
_entity_poly.type
_entity_poly.pdbx_seq_one_letter_code
_entity_poly.pdbx_strand_id
1 'polypeptide(L)'
;MLQLGKSEKAFDEAKRYMPGGVNSPVRSYRSVGSNPPFISSASGSRIYDIDNNEYIDYVLSWGPMILGHANPEVVASLQEAIPRGTSYGAPTLLETELAKKIQAFMPSMEMVRLVNYGTEATMSALRVARGYTGRDRIVKFVGCYHGHSDSLLVKAGSGLATFGVPDSPGVPKGVAENTITLPYNDIDAVKQLFDEMGDTIACIIVEPVAGNMGCVPPVEGFLETLRDVTKAHGALLIFDEVMCGFRASSGGAQKLYNIKPDLTCLGKIVGGGMPLAVFGGSSKIMSEVAPSGPIYQAGTLSGNPVAVTAGLATLSMLQRDPTIFKQVEDSTKALCNGLEELAKKYNVPAVVQRVGSMFTLFFTDKPVHNFDDASACNADHFKTFFHHNLSHGIYYAPSSFESNFVSICHKSAEIEKTLAVAEEAFKMISETL
;
A
#
# COMPACT_ATOMS: atom_id res chain seq x y z
N MET A 1 -14.90 27.69 6.22
CA MET A 1 -15.25 26.28 6.49
C MET A 1 -15.87 25.67 5.25
N LEU A 2 -15.46 24.47 4.87
CA LEU A 2 -16.01 23.74 3.73
C LEU A 2 -17.49 23.42 3.96
N GLN A 3 -18.29 23.43 2.89
CA GLN A 3 -19.69 22.99 2.93
C GLN A 3 -19.72 21.54 2.41
N LEU A 4 -20.40 20.63 3.09
CA LEU A 4 -20.52 19.21 2.71
C LEU A 4 -21.97 18.76 2.54
N GLY A 5 -22.91 19.69 2.38
CA GLY A 5 -24.34 19.38 2.40
C GLY A 5 -24.83 18.46 1.28
N LYS A 6 -24.19 18.50 0.09
CA LYS A 6 -24.49 17.55 -1.00
C LYS A 6 -23.82 16.19 -0.72
N SER A 7 -22.57 16.18 -0.24
CA SER A 7 -21.84 14.98 0.11
C SER A 7 -22.55 14.19 1.22
N GLU A 8 -23.08 14.85 2.25
CA GLU A 8 -23.85 14.20 3.31
C GLU A 8 -25.11 13.50 2.77
N LYS A 9 -25.88 14.20 1.91
CA LYS A 9 -27.07 13.61 1.27
C LYS A 9 -26.69 12.42 0.37
N ALA A 10 -25.62 12.54 -0.41
CA ALA A 10 -25.13 11.48 -1.27
C ALA A 10 -24.67 10.26 -0.44
N PHE A 11 -24.01 10.49 0.71
CA PHE A 11 -23.60 9.42 1.59
C PHE A 11 -24.78 8.69 2.23
N ASP A 12 -25.81 9.41 2.67
CA ASP A 12 -27.03 8.82 3.20
C ASP A 12 -27.79 8.01 2.14
N GLU A 13 -27.80 8.46 0.90
CA GLU A 13 -28.32 7.70 -0.22
C GLU A 13 -27.49 6.44 -0.48
N ALA A 14 -26.15 6.56 -0.57
CA ALA A 14 -25.24 5.46 -0.83
C ALA A 14 -25.38 4.30 0.17
N LYS A 15 -25.63 4.61 1.45
CA LYS A 15 -25.88 3.60 2.50
C LYS A 15 -27.07 2.69 2.21
N ARG A 16 -28.01 3.10 1.35
CA ARG A 16 -29.17 2.28 0.95
C ARG A 16 -28.79 1.21 -0.08
N TYR A 17 -27.71 1.41 -0.82
CA TYR A 17 -27.31 0.56 -1.95
C TYR A 17 -25.98 -0.17 -1.75
N MET A 18 -25.15 0.33 -0.83
CA MET A 18 -23.83 -0.25 -0.56
C MET A 18 -23.59 -0.37 0.95
N PRO A 19 -23.00 -1.46 1.44
CA PRO A 19 -22.69 -1.62 2.86
C PRO A 19 -21.86 -0.44 3.39
N GLY A 20 -22.42 0.32 4.35
CA GLY A 20 -21.80 1.51 4.89
C GLY A 20 -21.61 2.68 3.89
N GLY A 21 -22.27 2.63 2.71
CA GLY A 21 -22.19 3.65 1.67
C GLY A 21 -20.89 3.68 0.87
N VAL A 22 -20.04 2.67 0.98
CA VAL A 22 -18.69 2.64 0.40
C VAL A 22 -18.31 1.25 -0.14
N ASN A 23 -17.34 1.21 -1.06
CA ASN A 23 -16.76 -0.02 -1.60
C ASN A 23 -15.42 -0.44 -0.91
N SER A 24 -15.00 0.31 0.14
CA SER A 24 -13.88 -0.04 1.00
C SER A 24 -14.08 0.61 2.38
N PRO A 25 -13.93 -0.14 3.50
CA PRO A 25 -14.36 0.31 4.83
C PRO A 25 -13.78 1.64 5.29
N VAL A 26 -12.50 1.90 5.04
CA VAL A 26 -11.80 3.12 5.47
C VAL A 26 -12.43 4.39 4.86
N ARG A 27 -13.04 4.28 3.67
CA ARG A 27 -13.69 5.41 2.98
C ARG A 27 -14.94 5.92 3.68
N SER A 28 -15.49 5.18 4.66
CA SER A 28 -16.67 5.60 5.43
C SER A 28 -16.39 6.68 6.47
N TYR A 29 -15.13 7.03 6.73
CA TYR A 29 -14.71 8.01 7.76
C TYR A 29 -15.11 7.66 9.19
N ARG A 30 -15.47 6.40 9.43
CA ARG A 30 -15.93 5.93 10.75
C ARG A 30 -14.88 6.14 11.84
N SER A 31 -13.60 5.93 11.53
CA SER A 31 -12.49 6.06 12.49
C SER A 31 -12.26 7.50 12.96
N VAL A 32 -12.64 8.48 12.14
CA VAL A 32 -12.53 9.91 12.48
C VAL A 32 -13.88 10.52 12.92
N GLY A 33 -14.97 9.78 12.83
CA GLY A 33 -16.28 10.21 13.34
C GLY A 33 -16.95 11.31 12.50
N SER A 34 -16.73 11.33 11.18
CA SER A 34 -17.35 12.29 10.26
C SER A 34 -17.86 11.62 8.99
N ASN A 35 -18.50 12.38 8.11
CA ASN A 35 -18.94 11.92 6.80
C ASN A 35 -17.87 12.25 5.74
N PRO A 36 -17.68 11.37 4.74
CA PRO A 36 -16.71 11.59 3.66
C PRO A 36 -17.22 12.64 2.67
N PRO A 37 -16.34 13.48 2.09
CA PRO A 37 -16.66 14.23 0.88
C PRO A 37 -16.86 13.27 -0.30
N PHE A 38 -17.80 13.59 -1.19
CA PHE A 38 -18.05 12.84 -2.42
C PHE A 38 -17.32 13.50 -3.58
N ILE A 39 -16.30 12.82 -4.11
CA ILE A 39 -15.40 13.41 -5.10
C ILE A 39 -16.02 13.35 -6.50
N SER A 40 -15.95 14.46 -7.22
CA SER A 40 -16.46 14.62 -8.59
C SER A 40 -15.35 14.58 -9.65
N SER A 41 -14.16 15.07 -9.31
CA SER A 41 -13.02 15.11 -10.22
C SER A 41 -11.69 15.23 -9.48
N ALA A 42 -10.59 15.03 -10.22
CA ALA A 42 -9.25 15.17 -9.68
C ALA A 42 -8.27 15.61 -10.76
N SER A 43 -7.25 16.41 -10.42
CA SER A 43 -6.20 16.85 -11.33
C SER A 43 -4.92 17.20 -10.56
N GLY A 44 -3.78 16.72 -11.02
CA GLY A 44 -2.49 16.97 -10.38
C GLY A 44 -2.46 16.51 -8.94
N SER A 45 -2.18 17.41 -8.00
CA SER A 45 -2.18 17.15 -6.56
C SER A 45 -3.55 17.35 -5.88
N ARG A 46 -4.63 17.57 -6.63
CA ARG A 46 -5.91 18.03 -6.10
C ARG A 46 -7.07 17.12 -6.44
N ILE A 47 -8.03 17.05 -5.51
CA ILE A 47 -9.34 16.45 -5.72
C ILE A 47 -10.43 17.51 -5.45
N TYR A 48 -11.57 17.35 -6.10
CA TYR A 48 -12.71 18.25 -6.02
C TYR A 48 -13.97 17.47 -5.69
N ASP A 49 -14.74 17.94 -4.70
CA ASP A 49 -15.97 17.26 -4.31
C ASP A 49 -17.21 17.83 -5.04
N ILE A 50 -18.36 17.18 -4.82
CA ILE A 50 -19.65 17.60 -5.41
C ILE A 50 -20.21 18.90 -4.80
N ASP A 51 -19.65 19.35 -3.70
CA ASP A 51 -19.97 20.63 -3.05
C ASP A 51 -19.10 21.76 -3.57
N ASN A 52 -18.20 21.52 -4.54
CA ASN A 52 -17.21 22.41 -5.14
C ASN A 52 -16.06 22.81 -4.19
N ASN A 53 -15.77 22.02 -3.18
CA ASN A 53 -14.58 22.22 -2.40
C ASN A 53 -13.36 21.60 -3.12
N GLU A 54 -12.19 22.23 -2.92
CA GLU A 54 -10.90 21.78 -3.42
C GLU A 54 -10.01 21.32 -2.27
N TYR A 55 -9.31 20.21 -2.47
CA TYR A 55 -8.39 19.65 -1.49
C TYR A 55 -7.04 19.32 -2.12
N ILE A 56 -5.92 19.61 -1.43
CA ILE A 56 -4.63 18.99 -1.71
C ILE A 56 -4.67 17.57 -1.18
N ASP A 57 -4.43 16.60 -2.05
CA ASP A 57 -4.67 15.17 -1.78
C ASP A 57 -3.38 14.40 -1.45
N TYR A 58 -3.24 14.01 -0.20
CA TYR A 58 -2.17 13.13 0.28
C TYR A 58 -2.58 11.65 0.38
N VAL A 59 -3.82 11.31 0.03
CA VAL A 59 -4.28 9.91 -0.10
C VAL A 59 -3.89 9.35 -1.47
N LEU A 60 -3.98 10.17 -2.54
CA LEU A 60 -3.57 9.81 -3.88
C LEU A 60 -4.12 8.44 -4.33
N SER A 61 -5.44 8.23 -4.07
CA SER A 61 -6.14 6.98 -4.37
C SER A 61 -5.54 5.76 -3.65
N TRP A 62 -4.98 5.96 -2.45
CA TRP A 62 -4.26 4.95 -1.66
C TRP A 62 -2.92 4.51 -2.28
N GLY A 63 -2.28 5.43 -3.00
CA GLY A 63 -0.90 5.30 -3.44
C GLY A 63 -0.61 5.23 -4.93
N PRO A 64 -1.53 4.89 -5.86
CA PRO A 64 -1.19 4.74 -7.28
C PRO A 64 -0.77 6.05 -7.99
N MET A 65 -1.22 7.21 -7.53
CA MET A 65 -1.08 8.48 -8.25
C MET A 65 0.28 9.17 -8.05
N ILE A 66 1.40 8.47 -8.26
CA ILE A 66 2.75 9.06 -8.14
C ILE A 66 2.97 10.22 -9.15
N LEU A 67 2.36 10.15 -10.32
CA LEU A 67 2.40 11.20 -11.36
C LEU A 67 1.32 12.29 -11.17
N GLY A 68 0.55 12.23 -10.06
CA GLY A 68 -0.63 13.05 -9.86
C GLY A 68 -1.87 12.51 -10.56
N HIS A 69 -3.02 13.11 -10.23
CA HIS A 69 -4.31 12.79 -10.87
C HIS A 69 -4.37 13.29 -12.31
N ALA A 70 -5.09 12.54 -13.14
CA ALA A 70 -5.38 12.87 -14.53
C ALA A 70 -4.11 13.31 -15.30
N ASN A 71 -3.00 12.60 -15.12
CA ASN A 71 -1.76 12.92 -15.84
C ASN A 71 -2.03 12.93 -17.35
N PRO A 72 -1.68 14.02 -18.08
CA PRO A 72 -2.06 14.19 -19.47
C PRO A 72 -1.57 13.09 -20.42
N GLU A 73 -0.36 12.56 -20.19
CA GLU A 73 0.20 11.49 -21.03
C GLU A 73 -0.53 10.15 -20.79
N VAL A 74 -0.86 9.84 -19.54
CA VAL A 74 -1.64 8.64 -19.20
C VAL A 74 -3.05 8.75 -19.77
N VAL A 75 -3.70 9.92 -19.65
CA VAL A 75 -5.05 10.17 -20.19
C VAL A 75 -5.05 10.05 -21.70
N ALA A 76 -4.09 10.65 -22.40
CA ALA A 76 -3.99 10.57 -23.86
C ALA A 76 -3.79 9.11 -24.33
N SER A 77 -2.93 8.35 -23.66
CA SER A 77 -2.71 6.94 -23.97
C SER A 77 -3.99 6.10 -23.80
N LEU A 78 -4.78 6.38 -22.76
CA LEU A 78 -6.07 5.72 -22.54
C LEU A 78 -7.11 6.09 -23.61
N GLN A 79 -7.19 7.38 -23.98
CA GLN A 79 -8.09 7.85 -25.03
C GLN A 79 -7.78 7.20 -26.38
N GLU A 80 -6.52 6.92 -26.68
CA GLU A 80 -6.10 6.19 -27.87
C GLU A 80 -6.40 4.70 -27.79
N ALA A 81 -6.29 4.08 -26.61
CA ALA A 81 -6.49 2.66 -26.43
C ALA A 81 -7.98 2.23 -26.43
N ILE A 82 -8.84 3.01 -25.76
CA ILE A 82 -10.27 2.67 -25.56
C ILE A 82 -11.02 2.35 -26.87
N PRO A 83 -10.87 3.14 -27.96
CA PRO A 83 -11.57 2.86 -29.24
C PRO A 83 -11.17 1.52 -29.89
N ARG A 84 -10.04 0.92 -29.49
CA ARG A 84 -9.58 -0.38 -30.02
C ARG A 84 -10.21 -1.57 -29.30
N GLY A 85 -10.98 -1.33 -28.25
CA GLY A 85 -11.63 -2.33 -27.39
C GLY A 85 -11.05 -2.37 -25.99
N THR A 86 -11.89 -2.73 -25.02
CA THR A 86 -11.54 -2.69 -23.59
C THR A 86 -11.08 -4.04 -23.04
N SER A 87 -11.39 -5.15 -23.72
CA SER A 87 -11.01 -6.51 -23.32
C SER A 87 -11.13 -7.47 -24.50
N TYR A 88 -10.15 -8.34 -24.69
CA TYR A 88 -10.12 -9.24 -25.85
C TYR A 88 -10.28 -10.72 -25.48
N GLY A 89 -9.98 -11.12 -24.23
CA GLY A 89 -9.91 -12.54 -23.86
C GLY A 89 -8.81 -13.29 -24.61
N ALA A 90 -7.78 -12.59 -25.08
CA ALA A 90 -6.65 -13.09 -25.86
C ALA A 90 -5.37 -12.32 -25.50
N PRO A 91 -4.17 -12.93 -25.65
CA PRO A 91 -2.91 -12.26 -25.36
C PRO A 91 -2.65 -11.07 -26.28
N THR A 92 -1.96 -10.08 -25.75
CA THR A 92 -1.58 -8.85 -26.45
C THR A 92 -0.08 -8.58 -26.36
N LEU A 93 0.47 -7.83 -27.32
CA LEU A 93 1.86 -7.34 -27.25
C LEU A 93 2.10 -6.42 -26.05
N LEU A 94 1.08 -5.67 -25.65
CA LEU A 94 1.15 -4.73 -24.52
C LEU A 94 1.50 -5.43 -23.20
N GLU A 95 0.96 -6.62 -22.97
CA GLU A 95 1.27 -7.44 -21.78
C GLU A 95 2.76 -7.79 -21.73
N THR A 96 3.33 -8.21 -22.86
CA THR A 96 4.77 -8.51 -22.97
C THR A 96 5.62 -7.28 -22.72
N GLU A 97 5.24 -6.13 -23.28
CA GLU A 97 5.98 -4.87 -23.08
C GLU A 97 5.92 -4.41 -21.61
N LEU A 98 4.78 -4.58 -20.95
CA LEU A 98 4.65 -4.28 -19.52
C LEU A 98 5.53 -5.21 -18.67
N ALA A 99 5.54 -6.50 -18.96
CA ALA A 99 6.38 -7.48 -18.28
C ALA A 99 7.88 -7.13 -18.40
N LYS A 100 8.35 -6.76 -19.59
CA LYS A 100 9.73 -6.29 -19.81
C LYS A 100 10.05 -5.04 -19.01
N LYS A 101 9.12 -4.08 -18.93
CA LYS A 101 9.33 -2.86 -18.14
C LYS A 101 9.43 -3.16 -16.64
N ILE A 102 8.55 -4.02 -16.12
CA ILE A 102 8.61 -4.46 -14.72
C ILE A 102 9.97 -5.11 -14.43
N GLN A 103 10.40 -6.03 -15.28
CA GLN A 103 11.70 -6.69 -15.15
C GLN A 103 12.88 -5.71 -15.18
N ALA A 104 12.80 -4.67 -16.02
CA ALA A 104 13.86 -3.63 -16.10
C ALA A 104 14.01 -2.84 -14.79
N PHE A 105 12.91 -2.60 -14.07
CA PHE A 105 12.93 -1.96 -12.74
C PHE A 105 13.28 -2.93 -11.61
N MET A 106 12.79 -4.17 -11.71
CA MET A 106 12.90 -5.22 -10.69
C MET A 106 13.42 -6.52 -11.31
N PRO A 107 14.73 -6.68 -11.49
CA PRO A 107 15.33 -7.86 -12.14
C PRO A 107 15.08 -9.19 -11.42
N SER A 108 14.66 -9.16 -10.15
CA SER A 108 14.24 -10.34 -9.40
C SER A 108 12.96 -10.99 -9.97
N MET A 109 12.15 -10.21 -10.68
CA MET A 109 10.91 -10.65 -11.34
C MET A 109 11.20 -11.11 -12.76
N GLU A 110 11.92 -12.24 -12.90
CA GLU A 110 12.30 -12.81 -14.21
C GLU A 110 11.10 -13.23 -15.05
N MET A 111 10.03 -13.68 -14.40
CA MET A 111 8.72 -13.96 -14.98
C MET A 111 7.62 -13.34 -14.13
N VAL A 112 6.57 -12.88 -14.78
CA VAL A 112 5.42 -12.24 -14.13
C VAL A 112 4.09 -12.78 -14.63
N ARG A 113 3.07 -12.67 -13.80
CA ARG A 113 1.67 -12.88 -14.15
C ARG A 113 0.86 -11.65 -13.79
N LEU A 114 0.15 -11.09 -14.75
CA LEU A 114 -0.74 -9.96 -14.53
C LEU A 114 -2.05 -10.44 -13.91
N VAL A 115 -2.56 -9.66 -12.98
CA VAL A 115 -3.86 -9.82 -12.31
C VAL A 115 -4.49 -8.44 -12.14
N ASN A 116 -5.69 -8.33 -11.54
CA ASN A 116 -6.39 -7.04 -11.48
C ASN A 116 -6.17 -6.30 -10.15
N TYR A 117 -5.92 -7.03 -9.07
CA TYR A 117 -5.86 -6.48 -7.71
C TYR A 117 -4.70 -7.03 -6.89
N GLY A 118 -4.24 -6.25 -5.90
CA GLY A 118 -3.24 -6.69 -4.93
C GLY A 118 -3.63 -7.97 -4.20
N THR A 119 -4.91 -8.12 -3.84
CA THR A 119 -5.44 -9.36 -3.25
C THR A 119 -5.25 -10.58 -4.15
N GLU A 120 -5.49 -10.45 -5.45
CA GLU A 120 -5.25 -11.54 -6.41
C GLU A 120 -3.76 -11.87 -6.52
N ALA A 121 -2.90 -10.84 -6.50
CA ALA A 121 -1.45 -11.03 -6.56
C ALA A 121 -0.94 -11.79 -5.34
N THR A 122 -1.29 -11.36 -4.14
CA THR A 122 -0.86 -11.99 -2.88
C THR A 122 -1.44 -13.40 -2.71
N MET A 123 -2.74 -13.57 -2.98
CA MET A 123 -3.40 -14.89 -2.98
C MET A 123 -2.71 -15.87 -3.93
N SER A 124 -2.36 -15.42 -5.13
CA SER A 124 -1.70 -16.24 -6.14
C SER A 124 -0.26 -16.55 -5.74
N ALA A 125 0.48 -15.58 -5.20
CA ALA A 125 1.84 -15.80 -4.71
C ALA A 125 1.89 -16.82 -3.56
N LEU A 126 0.93 -16.76 -2.62
CA LEU A 126 0.79 -17.78 -1.57
C LEU A 126 0.52 -19.18 -2.13
N ARG A 127 -0.38 -19.29 -3.13
CA ARG A 127 -0.65 -20.58 -3.80
C ARG A 127 0.60 -21.12 -4.48
N VAL A 128 1.36 -20.26 -5.15
CA VAL A 128 2.63 -20.65 -5.78
C VAL A 128 3.63 -21.12 -4.71
N ALA A 129 3.77 -20.38 -3.62
CA ALA A 129 4.67 -20.78 -2.54
C ALA A 129 4.32 -22.14 -1.93
N ARG A 130 3.04 -22.39 -1.66
CA ARG A 130 2.55 -23.68 -1.16
C ARG A 130 2.78 -24.81 -2.18
N GLY A 131 2.41 -24.59 -3.43
CA GLY A 131 2.59 -25.58 -4.49
C GLY A 131 4.04 -25.90 -4.78
N TYR A 132 4.93 -24.90 -4.78
CA TYR A 132 6.35 -25.07 -5.02
C TYR A 132 7.07 -25.80 -3.88
N THR A 133 6.71 -25.48 -2.63
CA THR A 133 7.36 -26.09 -1.45
C THR A 133 6.72 -27.39 -0.99
N GLY A 134 5.48 -27.66 -1.39
CA GLY A 134 4.68 -28.78 -0.87
C GLY A 134 4.26 -28.60 0.60
N ARG A 135 4.23 -27.36 1.10
CA ARG A 135 3.93 -27.03 2.49
C ARG A 135 2.70 -26.12 2.60
N ASP A 136 1.99 -26.16 3.73
CA ASP A 136 0.72 -25.44 3.90
C ASP A 136 0.85 -24.13 4.69
N ARG A 137 1.77 -24.09 5.66
CA ARG A 137 1.87 -22.98 6.61
C ARG A 137 2.51 -21.75 6.00
N ILE A 138 1.95 -20.59 6.32
CA ILE A 138 2.49 -19.28 5.93
C ILE A 138 2.72 -18.41 7.16
N VAL A 139 3.66 -17.50 7.08
CA VAL A 139 3.92 -16.50 8.11
C VAL A 139 3.59 -15.12 7.56
N LYS A 140 2.87 -14.30 8.32
CA LYS A 140 2.64 -12.86 8.09
C LYS A 140 2.88 -12.08 9.37
N PHE A 141 2.84 -10.75 9.29
CA PHE A 141 3.09 -9.88 10.44
C PHE A 141 1.83 -9.09 10.84
N VAL A 142 1.66 -8.90 12.17
CA VAL A 142 0.58 -8.08 12.73
C VAL A 142 0.73 -6.65 12.21
N GLY A 143 -0.38 -6.02 11.83
CA GLY A 143 -0.40 -4.69 11.25
C GLY A 143 -0.13 -4.64 9.75
N CYS A 144 0.41 -5.69 9.13
CA CYS A 144 0.53 -5.80 7.68
C CYS A 144 -0.78 -6.28 7.04
N TYR A 145 -1.15 -5.63 5.92
CA TYR A 145 -2.32 -5.98 5.12
C TYR A 145 -1.90 -6.46 3.73
N HIS A 146 -2.39 -7.64 3.35
CA HIS A 146 -2.03 -8.29 2.09
C HIS A 146 -3.26 -8.62 1.24
N GLY A 147 -4.31 -7.81 1.31
CA GLY A 147 -5.59 -8.11 0.69
C GLY A 147 -6.50 -8.95 1.57
N HIS A 148 -7.65 -9.34 1.03
CA HIS A 148 -8.75 -9.93 1.80
C HIS A 148 -9.02 -11.40 1.44
N SER A 149 -8.02 -12.16 0.99
CA SER A 149 -8.15 -13.61 0.90
C SER A 149 -8.19 -14.24 2.30
N ASP A 150 -8.94 -15.31 2.46
CA ASP A 150 -9.19 -15.96 3.77
C ASP A 150 -7.91 -16.26 4.55
N SER A 151 -6.86 -16.75 3.86
CA SER A 151 -5.56 -17.04 4.49
C SER A 151 -4.86 -15.80 5.06
N LEU A 152 -5.24 -14.60 4.66
CA LEU A 152 -4.60 -13.34 5.05
C LEU A 152 -5.45 -12.51 6.03
N LEU A 153 -6.73 -12.90 6.23
CA LEU A 153 -7.63 -12.32 7.22
C LEU A 153 -7.51 -13.06 8.55
N VAL A 154 -6.30 -13.05 9.10
CA VAL A 154 -5.96 -13.72 10.35
C VAL A 154 -5.25 -12.74 11.27
N LYS A 155 -5.72 -12.66 12.52
CA LYS A 155 -5.19 -11.80 13.57
C LYS A 155 -4.42 -12.63 14.60
N ALA A 156 -3.24 -12.14 15.03
CA ALA A 156 -2.51 -12.75 16.12
C ALA A 156 -3.09 -12.34 17.46
N GLY A 157 -3.24 -13.30 18.36
CA GLY A 157 -3.29 -13.05 19.78
C GLY A 157 -1.91 -12.66 20.35
N SER A 158 -1.85 -12.18 21.59
CA SER A 158 -0.61 -11.92 22.31
C SER A 158 0.18 -13.21 22.55
N GLY A 159 1.42 -13.28 22.08
CA GLY A 159 2.33 -14.41 22.32
C GLY A 159 3.09 -14.84 21.07
N LEU A 160 4.23 -15.52 21.29
CA LEU A 160 5.03 -16.14 20.25
C LEU A 160 4.21 -17.18 19.49
N ALA A 161 4.22 -17.11 18.16
CA ALA A 161 3.64 -18.10 17.25
C ALA A 161 2.20 -18.54 17.61
N THR A 162 1.25 -17.60 17.62
CA THR A 162 -0.15 -17.95 17.82
C THR A 162 -0.76 -18.43 16.51
N PHE A 163 -1.25 -19.67 16.47
CA PHE A 163 -2.05 -20.17 15.36
C PHE A 163 -3.37 -19.36 15.25
N GLY A 164 -3.64 -18.90 14.07
CA GLY A 164 -4.52 -17.80 13.77
C GLY A 164 -5.96 -17.89 14.28
N VAL A 165 -6.38 -16.81 14.89
CA VAL A 165 -7.81 -16.53 15.07
C VAL A 165 -8.25 -15.70 13.88
N PRO A 166 -9.35 -16.08 13.17
CA PRO A 166 -9.87 -15.28 12.07
C PRO A 166 -10.19 -13.85 12.50
N ASP A 167 -9.72 -12.87 11.72
CA ASP A 167 -10.03 -11.44 11.95
C ASP A 167 -11.43 -11.07 11.43
N SER A 168 -12.00 -11.94 10.60
CA SER A 168 -13.32 -11.73 9.99
C SER A 168 -14.22 -12.95 10.20
N PRO A 169 -15.49 -12.76 10.58
CA PRO A 169 -16.51 -13.79 10.45
C PRO A 169 -16.55 -14.30 9.01
N GLY A 170 -16.73 -15.61 8.84
CA GLY A 170 -16.77 -16.25 7.53
C GLY A 170 -15.46 -16.89 7.08
N VAL A 171 -14.33 -16.58 7.71
CA VAL A 171 -13.06 -17.30 7.48
C VAL A 171 -13.10 -18.65 8.19
N PRO A 172 -12.96 -19.79 7.47
CA PRO A 172 -12.95 -21.10 8.08
C PRO A 172 -11.74 -21.31 8.99
N LYS A 173 -11.92 -21.97 10.14
CA LYS A 173 -10.82 -22.27 11.09
C LYS A 173 -9.67 -23.01 10.40
N GLY A 174 -9.97 -24.04 9.61
CA GLY A 174 -8.94 -24.82 8.90
C GLY A 174 -8.11 -24.02 7.90
N VAL A 175 -8.61 -22.86 7.42
CA VAL A 175 -7.79 -21.94 6.62
C VAL A 175 -6.91 -21.08 7.53
N ALA A 176 -7.50 -20.56 8.61
CA ALA A 176 -6.80 -19.70 9.57
C ALA A 176 -5.66 -20.42 10.30
N GLU A 177 -5.83 -21.70 10.63
CA GLU A 177 -4.84 -22.55 11.35
C GLU A 177 -3.50 -22.69 10.60
N ASN A 178 -3.48 -22.48 9.30
CA ASN A 178 -2.28 -22.52 8.47
C ASN A 178 -1.57 -21.16 8.35
N THR A 179 -2.08 -20.12 9.01
CA THR A 179 -1.48 -18.79 9.01
C THR A 179 -0.92 -18.45 10.38
N ILE A 180 0.38 -18.31 10.45
CA ILE A 180 1.11 -17.88 11.65
C ILE A 180 1.33 -16.38 11.56
N THR A 181 1.11 -15.69 12.67
CA THR A 181 1.31 -14.25 12.74
C THR A 181 2.35 -13.92 13.81
N LEU A 182 3.29 -13.05 13.44
CA LEU A 182 4.35 -12.56 14.32
C LEU A 182 4.28 -11.03 14.45
N PRO A 183 4.83 -10.45 15.51
CA PRO A 183 5.03 -8.99 15.56
C PRO A 183 5.96 -8.53 14.43
N TYR A 184 5.63 -7.41 13.80
CA TYR A 184 6.53 -6.80 12.82
C TYR A 184 7.78 -6.27 13.52
N ASN A 185 8.95 -6.40 12.87
CA ASN A 185 10.25 -6.01 13.43
C ASN A 185 10.77 -6.86 14.63
N ASP A 186 10.13 -7.97 14.95
CA ASP A 186 10.59 -8.89 15.99
C ASP A 186 11.48 -10.00 15.40
N ILE A 187 12.78 -9.73 15.37
CA ILE A 187 13.80 -10.64 14.83
C ILE A 187 13.87 -11.94 15.63
N ASP A 188 13.75 -11.86 16.96
CA ASP A 188 13.88 -13.04 17.83
C ASP A 188 12.69 -13.98 17.70
N ALA A 189 11.47 -13.43 17.59
CA ALA A 189 10.27 -14.21 17.32
C ALA A 189 10.36 -14.96 15.97
N VAL A 190 10.92 -14.32 14.94
CA VAL A 190 11.14 -14.97 13.63
C VAL A 190 12.12 -16.12 13.75
N LYS A 191 13.27 -15.93 14.39
CA LYS A 191 14.30 -16.98 14.58
C LYS A 191 13.73 -18.15 15.36
N GLN A 192 13.09 -17.87 16.51
CA GLN A 192 12.50 -18.92 17.33
C GLN A 192 11.47 -19.74 16.56
N LEU A 193 10.57 -19.10 15.79
CA LEU A 193 9.59 -19.83 15.00
C LEU A 193 10.24 -20.76 13.98
N PHE A 194 11.29 -20.30 13.31
CA PHE A 194 11.98 -21.11 12.30
C PHE A 194 12.82 -22.23 12.93
N ASP A 195 13.41 -22.02 14.09
CA ASP A 195 14.09 -23.10 14.86
C ASP A 195 13.10 -24.20 15.27
N GLU A 196 11.86 -23.85 15.63
CA GLU A 196 10.84 -24.81 16.09
C GLU A 196 10.16 -25.54 14.93
N MET A 197 9.84 -24.85 13.82
CA MET A 197 8.98 -25.44 12.77
C MET A 197 9.28 -24.93 11.33
N GLY A 198 10.43 -24.34 11.08
CA GLY A 198 10.79 -23.76 9.79
C GLY A 198 10.58 -24.69 8.59
N ASP A 199 10.82 -25.98 8.75
CA ASP A 199 10.64 -27.00 7.70
C ASP A 199 9.18 -27.28 7.32
N THR A 200 8.22 -26.73 8.07
CA THR A 200 6.78 -26.84 7.76
C THR A 200 6.23 -25.58 7.08
N ILE A 201 7.02 -24.50 7.01
CA ILE A 201 6.62 -23.19 6.51
C ILE A 201 6.85 -23.11 4.99
N ALA A 202 5.81 -22.79 4.24
CA ALA A 202 5.86 -22.56 2.79
C ALA A 202 6.52 -21.22 2.47
N CYS A 203 6.12 -20.17 3.18
CA CYS A 203 6.64 -18.83 2.94
C CYS A 203 6.43 -17.88 4.12
N ILE A 204 7.22 -16.79 4.10
CA ILE A 204 6.91 -15.53 4.79
C ILE A 204 6.37 -14.56 3.74
N ILE A 205 5.25 -13.89 4.03
CA ILE A 205 4.79 -12.72 3.29
C ILE A 205 4.92 -11.47 4.18
N VAL A 206 5.53 -10.41 3.66
CA VAL A 206 5.80 -9.18 4.40
C VAL A 206 5.64 -7.96 3.51
N GLU A 207 5.08 -6.88 4.05
CA GLU A 207 5.29 -5.54 3.51
C GLU A 207 6.71 -5.11 3.93
N PRO A 208 7.69 -5.00 3.01
CA PRO A 208 9.07 -4.67 3.41
C PRO A 208 9.20 -3.24 3.97
N VAL A 209 8.23 -2.39 3.67
CA VAL A 209 7.88 -1.16 4.40
C VAL A 209 6.40 -1.26 4.69
N ALA A 210 6.03 -1.40 5.94
CA ALA A 210 4.61 -1.49 6.30
C ALA A 210 3.91 -0.16 6.02
N GLY A 211 2.72 -0.22 5.43
CA GLY A 211 1.92 0.94 5.07
C GLY A 211 0.49 0.92 5.61
N ASN A 212 0.10 -0.19 6.26
CA ASN A 212 -1.26 -0.40 6.78
C ASN A 212 -1.35 -0.34 8.33
N MET A 213 -0.26 0.04 8.97
CA MET A 213 -0.19 0.47 10.37
C MET A 213 0.52 1.83 10.50
N GLY A 214 0.37 2.65 9.45
CA GLY A 214 1.19 3.80 9.15
C GLY A 214 2.47 3.39 8.40
N CYS A 215 3.29 4.37 8.01
CA CYS A 215 4.57 4.14 7.34
C CYS A 215 5.60 3.68 8.38
N VAL A 216 5.78 2.37 8.52
CA VAL A 216 6.72 1.77 9.48
C VAL A 216 7.84 1.06 8.72
N PRO A 217 9.07 1.61 8.74
CA PRO A 217 10.21 0.96 8.11
C PRO A 217 10.66 -0.29 8.88
N PRO A 218 11.32 -1.25 8.21
CA PRO A 218 11.96 -2.36 8.88
C PRO A 218 13.13 -1.85 9.75
N VAL A 219 13.30 -2.44 10.94
CA VAL A 219 14.52 -2.22 11.73
C VAL A 219 15.72 -2.91 11.07
N GLU A 220 16.92 -2.45 11.38
CA GLU A 220 18.15 -3.04 10.88
C GLU A 220 18.21 -4.55 11.20
N GLY A 221 18.56 -5.37 10.20
CA GLY A 221 18.66 -6.81 10.32
C GLY A 221 17.33 -7.58 10.20
N PHE A 222 16.17 -6.91 10.17
CA PHE A 222 14.88 -7.61 10.10
C PHE A 222 14.68 -8.31 8.75
N LEU A 223 14.80 -7.59 7.64
CA LEU A 223 14.60 -8.18 6.31
C LEU A 223 15.69 -9.19 5.96
N GLU A 224 16.92 -8.95 6.39
CA GLU A 224 18.05 -9.88 6.27
C GLU A 224 17.72 -11.20 7.00
N THR A 225 17.21 -11.11 8.23
CA THR A 225 16.79 -12.30 9.00
C THR A 225 15.68 -13.07 8.25
N LEU A 226 14.65 -12.38 7.72
CA LEU A 226 13.60 -13.05 6.93
C LEU A 226 14.20 -13.81 5.74
N ARG A 227 15.16 -13.18 5.04
CA ARG A 227 15.84 -13.82 3.90
C ARG A 227 16.66 -15.05 4.33
N ASP A 228 17.41 -14.92 5.40
CA ASP A 228 18.32 -15.98 5.88
C ASP A 228 17.54 -17.20 6.38
N VAL A 229 16.53 -17.03 7.23
CA VAL A 229 15.74 -18.13 7.75
C VAL A 229 14.93 -18.83 6.65
N THR A 230 14.33 -18.07 5.72
CA THR A 230 13.60 -18.68 4.60
C THR A 230 14.53 -19.50 3.70
N LYS A 231 15.73 -18.99 3.41
CA LYS A 231 16.73 -19.70 2.61
C LYS A 231 17.24 -20.97 3.32
N ALA A 232 17.50 -20.88 4.62
CA ALA A 232 18.02 -22.03 5.41
C ALA A 232 17.02 -23.19 5.46
N HIS A 233 15.72 -22.91 5.54
CA HIS A 233 14.65 -23.90 5.67
C HIS A 233 13.94 -24.23 4.35
N GLY A 234 14.36 -23.67 3.23
CA GLY A 234 13.72 -23.89 1.91
C GLY A 234 12.30 -23.33 1.81
N ALA A 235 11.95 -22.37 2.65
CA ALA A 235 10.73 -21.58 2.54
C ALA A 235 10.95 -20.42 1.54
N LEU A 236 9.86 -19.82 1.02
CA LEU A 236 9.96 -18.67 0.14
C LEU A 236 9.75 -17.35 0.89
N LEU A 237 10.49 -16.32 0.48
CA LEU A 237 10.27 -14.95 0.92
C LEU A 237 9.44 -14.21 -0.14
N ILE A 238 8.26 -13.73 0.25
CA ILE A 238 7.36 -12.94 -0.60
C ILE A 238 7.38 -11.50 -0.11
N PHE A 239 7.80 -10.57 -0.96
CA PHE A 239 7.66 -9.15 -0.71
C PHE A 239 6.33 -8.66 -1.30
N ASP A 240 5.45 -8.21 -0.42
CA ASP A 240 4.27 -7.45 -0.82
C ASP A 240 4.68 -6.00 -1.03
N GLU A 241 5.01 -5.69 -2.27
CA GLU A 241 5.35 -4.34 -2.74
C GLU A 241 4.17 -3.66 -3.45
N VAL A 242 2.93 -4.07 -3.16
CA VAL A 242 1.73 -3.43 -3.71
C VAL A 242 1.68 -1.95 -3.35
N MET A 243 2.15 -1.56 -2.16
CA MET A 243 2.21 -0.16 -1.74
C MET A 243 3.58 0.48 -1.99
N CYS A 244 4.66 -0.15 -1.57
CA CYS A 244 6.00 0.42 -1.60
C CYS A 244 6.75 0.23 -2.94
N GLY A 245 6.28 -0.65 -3.82
CA GLY A 245 6.82 -0.81 -5.18
C GLY A 245 6.74 0.49 -5.99
N PHE A 246 7.83 0.89 -6.62
CA PHE A 246 7.99 2.18 -7.32
C PHE A 246 7.77 3.42 -6.44
N ARG A 247 7.63 3.26 -5.12
CA ARG A 247 7.40 4.36 -4.19
C ARG A 247 8.51 4.49 -3.15
N ALA A 248 8.98 3.40 -2.59
CA ALA A 248 10.15 3.40 -1.70
C ALA A 248 11.44 3.74 -2.47
N SER A 249 11.57 3.22 -3.69
CA SER A 249 12.61 3.57 -4.68
C SER A 249 12.13 3.16 -6.08
N SER A 250 12.93 3.43 -7.11
CA SER A 250 12.64 2.99 -8.49
C SER A 250 12.48 1.48 -8.63
N GLY A 251 13.23 0.69 -7.86
CA GLY A 251 13.13 -0.77 -7.83
C GLY A 251 12.45 -1.30 -6.57
N GLY A 252 11.59 -0.48 -5.93
CA GLY A 252 10.87 -0.84 -4.73
C GLY A 252 11.75 -0.95 -3.48
N ALA A 253 11.22 -1.53 -2.42
CA ALA A 253 11.94 -1.75 -1.18
C ALA A 253 13.03 -2.81 -1.33
N GLN A 254 12.88 -3.80 -2.20
CA GLN A 254 13.91 -4.80 -2.47
C GLN A 254 15.22 -4.17 -2.96
N LYS A 255 15.16 -3.13 -3.78
CA LYS A 255 16.34 -2.36 -4.20
C LYS A 255 16.86 -1.47 -3.07
N LEU A 256 15.97 -0.80 -2.34
CA LEU A 256 16.32 0.11 -1.25
C LEU A 256 17.12 -0.60 -0.15
N TYR A 257 16.67 -1.80 0.24
CA TYR A 257 17.28 -2.59 1.32
C TYR A 257 18.24 -3.68 0.81
N ASN A 258 18.42 -3.79 -0.50
CA ASN A 258 19.29 -4.79 -1.14
C ASN A 258 18.95 -6.24 -0.74
N ILE A 259 17.65 -6.55 -0.65
CA ILE A 259 17.15 -7.90 -0.38
C ILE A 259 16.44 -8.44 -1.62
N LYS A 260 16.83 -9.64 -2.07
CA LYS A 260 16.17 -10.32 -3.20
C LYS A 260 15.12 -11.29 -2.65
N PRO A 261 13.82 -11.01 -2.79
CA PRO A 261 12.76 -11.97 -2.46
C PRO A 261 12.69 -13.07 -3.53
N ASP A 262 11.98 -14.16 -3.20
CA ASP A 262 11.66 -15.24 -4.14
C ASP A 262 10.47 -14.88 -5.02
N LEU A 263 9.47 -14.21 -4.44
CA LEU A 263 8.29 -13.67 -5.13
C LEU A 263 8.05 -12.23 -4.72
N THR A 264 7.54 -11.43 -5.65
CA THR A 264 7.14 -10.04 -5.44
C THR A 264 5.71 -9.84 -5.92
N CYS A 265 4.90 -9.15 -5.12
CA CYS A 265 3.56 -8.68 -5.50
C CYS A 265 3.62 -7.17 -5.74
N LEU A 266 3.07 -6.71 -6.87
CA LEU A 266 2.94 -5.32 -7.25
C LEU A 266 1.47 -4.97 -7.49
N GLY A 267 1.13 -3.70 -7.30
CA GLY A 267 -0.18 -3.13 -7.58
C GLY A 267 -0.08 -1.61 -7.65
N LYS A 268 -1.22 -0.94 -7.50
CA LYS A 268 -1.26 0.53 -7.37
C LYS A 268 -0.51 1.25 -8.51
N ILE A 269 0.73 1.72 -8.29
CA ILE A 269 1.51 2.47 -9.30
C ILE A 269 1.68 1.70 -10.60
N VAL A 270 1.89 0.37 -10.55
CA VAL A 270 2.05 -0.45 -11.76
C VAL A 270 0.84 -0.39 -12.67
N GLY A 271 -0.34 -0.09 -12.13
CA GLY A 271 -1.59 0.04 -12.88
C GLY A 271 -1.90 1.46 -13.37
N GLY A 272 -1.10 2.47 -12.97
CA GLY A 272 -1.32 3.86 -13.42
C GLY A 272 -2.70 4.42 -13.07
N GLY A 273 -3.33 3.93 -11.99
CA GLY A 273 -4.69 4.30 -11.57
C GLY A 273 -5.78 3.35 -12.03
N MET A 274 -5.47 2.38 -12.90
CA MET A 274 -6.39 1.35 -13.36
C MET A 274 -6.23 0.04 -12.53
N PRO A 275 -7.27 -0.84 -12.50
CA PRO A 275 -7.18 -2.15 -11.87
C PRO A 275 -6.14 -3.03 -12.56
N LEU A 276 -4.93 -3.05 -12.04
CA LEU A 276 -3.83 -3.88 -12.47
C LEU A 276 -2.92 -4.17 -11.29
N ALA A 277 -2.58 -5.44 -11.13
CA ALA A 277 -1.58 -5.92 -10.20
C ALA A 277 -0.77 -7.04 -10.84
N VAL A 278 0.30 -7.45 -10.17
CA VAL A 278 1.27 -8.39 -10.73
C VAL A 278 1.83 -9.23 -9.59
N PHE A 279 2.03 -10.52 -9.81
CA PHE A 279 2.95 -11.31 -9.03
C PHE A 279 4.01 -11.93 -9.93
N GLY A 280 5.20 -12.12 -9.41
CA GLY A 280 6.30 -12.66 -10.18
C GLY A 280 7.50 -13.00 -9.32
N GLY A 281 8.51 -13.60 -9.92
CA GLY A 281 9.73 -14.03 -9.27
C GLY A 281 10.68 -14.70 -10.25
N SER A 282 11.56 -15.58 -9.74
CA SER A 282 12.46 -16.33 -10.61
C SER A 282 11.69 -17.20 -11.61
N SER A 283 12.25 -17.38 -12.81
CA SER A 283 11.67 -18.24 -13.84
C SER A 283 11.46 -19.66 -13.36
N LYS A 284 12.33 -20.17 -12.49
CA LYS A 284 12.21 -21.49 -11.88
C LYS A 284 10.91 -21.64 -11.06
N ILE A 285 10.58 -20.67 -10.22
CA ILE A 285 9.37 -20.70 -9.39
C ILE A 285 8.14 -20.44 -10.26
N MET A 286 8.20 -19.46 -11.14
CA MET A 286 7.06 -19.06 -11.97
C MET A 286 6.70 -20.08 -13.05
N SER A 287 7.61 -20.97 -13.43
CA SER A 287 7.33 -22.09 -14.33
C SER A 287 6.36 -23.11 -13.74
N GLU A 288 6.15 -23.13 -12.44
CA GLU A 288 5.14 -23.97 -11.78
C GLU A 288 3.70 -23.46 -11.97
N VAL A 289 3.52 -22.24 -12.50
CA VAL A 289 2.20 -21.68 -12.76
C VAL A 289 1.67 -22.19 -14.10
N ALA A 290 0.42 -22.62 -14.12
CA ALA A 290 -0.25 -23.08 -15.35
C ALA A 290 -0.23 -21.98 -16.44
N PRO A 291 -0.05 -22.33 -17.72
CA PRO A 291 -0.02 -23.69 -18.32
C PRO A 291 1.36 -24.37 -18.29
N SER A 292 2.42 -23.71 -17.82
CA SER A 292 3.78 -24.28 -17.78
C SER A 292 3.91 -25.35 -16.71
N GLY A 293 3.25 -25.16 -15.56
CA GLY A 293 3.23 -26.08 -14.43
C GLY A 293 1.81 -26.37 -13.94
N PRO A 294 1.67 -27.08 -12.80
CA PRO A 294 0.38 -27.54 -12.32
C PRO A 294 -0.40 -26.51 -11.49
N ILE A 295 0.23 -25.42 -11.04
CA ILE A 295 -0.40 -24.47 -10.13
C ILE A 295 -1.36 -23.55 -10.88
N TYR A 296 -2.67 -23.71 -10.65
CA TYR A 296 -3.69 -22.98 -11.39
C TYR A 296 -3.88 -21.55 -10.93
N GLN A 297 -3.92 -20.63 -11.89
CA GLN A 297 -4.32 -19.23 -11.73
C GLN A 297 -4.92 -18.75 -13.06
N ALA A 298 -6.01 -18.01 -13.01
CA ALA A 298 -6.66 -17.44 -14.18
C ALA A 298 -7.41 -16.16 -13.82
N GLY A 299 -7.67 -15.31 -14.81
CA GLY A 299 -8.45 -14.09 -14.65
C GLY A 299 -8.93 -13.56 -15.99
N THR A 300 -10.24 -13.41 -16.17
CA THR A 300 -10.85 -12.96 -17.44
C THR A 300 -10.32 -11.61 -17.90
N LEU A 301 -10.15 -10.67 -16.98
CA LEU A 301 -9.70 -9.30 -17.27
C LEU A 301 -8.20 -9.07 -17.01
N SER A 302 -7.47 -10.13 -16.63
CA SER A 302 -6.03 -10.05 -16.43
C SER A 302 -5.33 -9.69 -17.74
N GLY A 303 -4.53 -8.62 -17.71
CA GLY A 303 -3.85 -8.15 -18.93
C GLY A 303 -4.74 -7.40 -19.92
N ASN A 304 -5.91 -6.90 -19.49
CA ASN A 304 -6.78 -6.12 -20.39
C ASN A 304 -6.05 -4.87 -20.91
N PRO A 305 -6.30 -4.49 -22.18
CA PRO A 305 -5.51 -3.49 -22.87
C PRO A 305 -5.60 -2.08 -22.23
N VAL A 306 -6.71 -1.76 -21.58
CA VAL A 306 -6.90 -0.43 -20.97
C VAL A 306 -6.02 -0.28 -19.72
N ALA A 307 -6.08 -1.26 -18.81
CA ALA A 307 -5.26 -1.23 -17.60
C ALA A 307 -3.76 -1.36 -17.91
N VAL A 308 -3.39 -2.23 -18.86
CA VAL A 308 -2.00 -2.38 -19.30
C VAL A 308 -1.47 -1.10 -19.94
N THR A 309 -2.27 -0.41 -20.74
CA THR A 309 -1.90 0.88 -21.36
C THR A 309 -1.60 1.95 -20.28
N ALA A 310 -2.44 2.06 -19.25
CA ALA A 310 -2.19 3.00 -18.15
C ALA A 310 -0.88 2.66 -17.40
N GLY A 311 -0.67 1.38 -17.10
CA GLY A 311 0.57 0.90 -16.48
C GLY A 311 1.80 1.18 -17.34
N LEU A 312 1.75 0.87 -18.64
CA LEU A 312 2.83 1.15 -19.59
C LEU A 312 3.14 2.64 -19.68
N ALA A 313 2.13 3.50 -19.78
CA ALA A 313 2.33 4.95 -19.83
C ALA A 313 3.03 5.43 -18.55
N THR A 314 2.54 5.01 -17.39
CA THR A 314 3.13 5.37 -16.09
C THR A 314 4.58 4.92 -15.96
N LEU A 315 4.85 3.62 -16.18
CA LEU A 315 6.22 3.09 -16.04
C LEU A 315 7.16 3.65 -17.12
N SER A 316 6.65 3.97 -18.32
CA SER A 316 7.46 4.62 -19.36
C SER A 316 7.90 6.02 -18.97
N MET A 317 7.03 6.81 -18.33
CA MET A 317 7.38 8.12 -17.80
C MET A 317 8.43 8.01 -16.68
N LEU A 318 8.23 7.08 -15.73
CA LEU A 318 9.18 6.85 -14.64
C LEU A 318 10.56 6.36 -15.14
N GLN A 319 10.59 5.58 -16.23
CA GLN A 319 11.82 5.11 -16.84
C GLN A 319 12.52 6.21 -17.63
N ARG A 320 11.77 7.03 -18.39
CA ARG A 320 12.28 8.13 -19.20
C ARG A 320 12.86 9.26 -18.35
N ASP A 321 12.21 9.53 -17.21
CA ASP A 321 12.67 10.54 -16.26
C ASP A 321 12.83 9.95 -14.84
N PRO A 322 13.98 9.31 -14.55
CA PRO A 322 14.27 8.77 -13.22
C PRO A 322 14.37 9.82 -12.12
N THR A 323 14.47 11.12 -12.46
CA THR A 323 14.53 12.19 -11.47
C THR A 323 13.22 12.37 -10.72
N ILE A 324 12.11 11.84 -11.26
CA ILE A 324 10.80 11.84 -10.61
C ILE A 324 10.89 11.23 -9.19
N PHE A 325 11.60 10.11 -9.04
CA PHE A 325 11.74 9.45 -7.73
C PHE A 325 12.40 10.38 -6.71
N LYS A 326 13.48 11.07 -7.13
CA LYS A 326 14.14 12.05 -6.24
C LYS A 326 13.25 13.25 -5.96
N GLN A 327 12.55 13.79 -6.94
CA GLN A 327 11.67 14.94 -6.76
C GLN A 327 10.55 14.64 -5.75
N VAL A 328 9.87 13.48 -5.84
CA VAL A 328 8.82 13.12 -4.89
C VAL A 328 9.38 12.85 -3.49
N GLU A 329 10.58 12.28 -3.39
CA GLU A 329 11.27 12.07 -2.11
C GLU A 329 11.67 13.40 -1.47
N ASP A 330 12.24 14.34 -2.23
CA ASP A 330 12.62 15.67 -1.75
C ASP A 330 11.40 16.46 -1.26
N SER A 331 10.28 16.40 -2.01
CA SER A 331 9.00 17.01 -1.59
C SER A 331 8.45 16.38 -0.31
N THR A 332 8.53 15.05 -0.21
CA THR A 332 8.11 14.32 1.00
C THR A 332 8.97 14.72 2.20
N LYS A 333 10.29 14.79 2.00
CA LYS A 333 11.23 15.22 3.04
C LYS A 333 10.95 16.64 3.53
N ALA A 334 10.68 17.57 2.61
CA ALA A 334 10.38 18.95 2.95
C ALA A 334 9.09 19.05 3.80
N LEU A 335 8.03 18.34 3.41
CA LEU A 335 6.79 18.27 4.17
C LEU A 335 7.00 17.66 5.56
N CYS A 336 7.67 16.51 5.63
CA CYS A 336 7.89 15.79 6.88
C CYS A 336 8.73 16.59 7.87
N ASN A 337 9.82 17.22 7.41
CA ASN A 337 10.65 18.08 8.23
C ASN A 337 9.84 19.27 8.78
N GLY A 338 9.01 19.90 7.96
CA GLY A 338 8.14 20.99 8.40
C GLY A 338 7.13 20.53 9.46
N LEU A 339 6.53 19.36 9.32
CA LEU A 339 5.62 18.79 10.34
C LEU A 339 6.36 18.51 11.65
N GLU A 340 7.59 17.99 11.62
CA GLU A 340 8.41 17.78 12.81
C GLU A 340 8.80 19.09 13.48
N GLU A 341 9.14 20.13 12.71
CA GLU A 341 9.46 21.45 13.24
C GLU A 341 8.24 22.08 13.93
N LEU A 342 7.04 21.93 13.35
CA LEU A 342 5.79 22.40 13.96
C LEU A 342 5.47 21.64 15.24
N ALA A 343 5.61 20.32 15.26
CA ALA A 343 5.43 19.52 16.47
C ALA A 343 6.35 20.02 17.62
N LYS A 344 7.62 20.25 17.31
CA LYS A 344 8.61 20.80 18.26
C LYS A 344 8.24 22.22 18.71
N LYS A 345 7.86 23.09 17.78
CA LYS A 345 7.48 24.48 18.05
C LYS A 345 6.33 24.59 19.06
N TYR A 346 5.35 23.71 18.95
CA TYR A 346 4.15 23.71 19.80
C TYR A 346 4.22 22.69 20.96
N ASN A 347 5.36 22.02 21.15
CA ASN A 347 5.57 20.98 22.16
C ASN A 347 4.53 19.84 22.09
N VAL A 348 4.04 19.51 20.90
CA VAL A 348 3.12 18.39 20.69
C VAL A 348 3.94 17.12 20.49
N PRO A 349 3.73 16.07 21.31
CA PRO A 349 4.37 14.77 21.07
C PRO A 349 3.94 14.19 19.72
N ALA A 350 4.83 14.25 18.75
CA ALA A 350 4.58 13.68 17.42
C ALA A 350 5.89 13.30 16.73
N VAL A 351 5.83 12.18 15.99
CA VAL A 351 6.93 11.61 15.20
C VAL A 351 6.47 11.44 13.77
N VAL A 352 7.30 11.84 12.82
CA VAL A 352 7.05 11.60 11.39
C VAL A 352 7.96 10.50 10.89
N GLN A 353 7.37 9.42 10.36
CA GLN A 353 8.12 8.37 9.69
C GLN A 353 7.85 8.40 8.19
N ARG A 354 8.89 8.20 7.39
CA ARG A 354 8.80 8.21 5.93
C ARG A 354 9.78 7.24 5.27
N VAL A 355 9.38 6.71 4.13
CA VAL A 355 10.24 5.96 3.21
C VAL A 355 9.87 6.35 1.77
N GLY A 356 10.85 6.85 1.00
CA GLY A 356 10.61 7.38 -0.34
C GLY A 356 9.54 8.48 -0.31
N SER A 357 8.41 8.23 -0.98
CA SER A 357 7.27 9.16 -1.05
C SER A 357 6.04 8.71 -0.24
N MET A 358 6.26 7.87 0.78
CA MET A 358 5.28 7.46 1.79
C MET A 358 5.63 8.09 3.13
N PHE A 359 4.64 8.52 3.90
CA PHE A 359 4.86 9.04 5.24
C PHE A 359 3.64 8.89 6.14
N THR A 360 3.87 8.95 7.45
CA THR A 360 2.83 9.03 8.47
C THR A 360 3.28 9.94 9.60
N LEU A 361 2.38 10.81 10.07
CA LEU A 361 2.52 11.58 11.29
C LEU A 361 1.85 10.79 12.43
N PHE A 362 2.64 10.34 13.39
CA PHE A 362 2.19 9.64 14.59
C PHE A 362 2.18 10.60 15.78
N PHE A 363 1.08 10.67 16.51
CA PHE A 363 0.99 11.47 17.74
C PHE A 363 1.47 10.65 18.95
N THR A 364 2.77 10.61 19.11
CA THR A 364 3.51 9.88 20.16
C THR A 364 4.88 10.49 20.36
N ASP A 365 5.51 10.23 21.50
CA ASP A 365 6.88 10.67 21.81
C ASP A 365 7.96 9.68 21.39
N LYS A 366 7.59 8.54 20.83
CA LYS A 366 8.50 7.43 20.48
C LYS A 366 8.38 7.02 19.02
N PRO A 367 9.47 6.54 18.40
CA PRO A 367 9.37 5.87 17.09
C PRO A 367 8.41 4.69 17.13
N VAL A 368 7.68 4.50 16.04
CA VAL A 368 6.73 3.39 15.86
C VAL A 368 7.43 2.27 15.11
N HIS A 369 7.53 1.10 15.70
CA HIS A 369 8.21 -0.06 15.11
C HIS A 369 7.29 -1.21 14.75
N ASN A 370 6.08 -1.25 15.33
CA ASN A 370 5.12 -2.33 15.16
C ASN A 370 3.68 -1.83 15.36
N PHE A 371 2.73 -2.75 15.28
CA PHE A 371 1.32 -2.44 15.42
C PHE A 371 0.93 -1.98 16.84
N ASP A 372 1.58 -2.51 17.89
CA ASP A 372 1.30 -2.12 19.27
C ASP A 372 1.73 -0.67 19.51
N ASP A 373 2.90 -0.25 19.01
CA ASP A 373 3.34 1.14 19.06
C ASP A 373 2.37 2.06 18.31
N ALA A 374 1.94 1.66 17.09
CA ALA A 374 0.99 2.43 16.30
C ALA A 374 -0.37 2.56 17.01
N SER A 375 -0.83 1.50 17.67
CA SER A 375 -2.10 1.47 18.41
C SER A 375 -2.05 2.30 19.70
N ALA A 376 -0.87 2.52 20.26
CA ALA A 376 -0.66 3.35 21.46
C ALA A 376 -0.63 4.85 21.15
N CYS A 377 -0.62 5.26 19.88
CA CYS A 377 -0.63 6.68 19.50
C CYS A 377 -1.93 7.39 19.90
N ASN A 378 -1.84 8.69 20.14
CA ASN A 378 -2.98 9.51 20.57
C ASN A 378 -3.99 9.70 19.42
N ALA A 379 -5.11 8.97 19.50
CA ALA A 379 -6.17 9.02 18.50
C ALA A 379 -6.95 10.34 18.47
N ASP A 380 -7.04 11.05 19.59
CA ASP A 380 -7.81 12.30 19.66
C ASP A 380 -7.00 13.47 19.07
N HIS A 381 -5.67 13.49 19.27
CA HIS A 381 -4.79 14.44 18.57
C HIS A 381 -4.83 14.19 17.05
N PHE A 382 -4.83 12.92 16.63
CA PHE A 382 -4.99 12.58 15.21
C PHE A 382 -6.32 13.11 14.65
N LYS A 383 -7.44 12.90 15.34
CA LYS A 383 -8.76 13.41 14.91
C LYS A 383 -8.78 14.93 14.81
N THR A 384 -8.22 15.63 15.80
CA THR A 384 -8.12 17.10 15.79
C THR A 384 -7.32 17.57 14.59
N PHE A 385 -6.14 16.98 14.35
CA PHE A 385 -5.30 17.28 13.19
C PHE A 385 -6.04 16.99 11.88
N PHE A 386 -6.66 15.82 11.76
CA PHE A 386 -7.39 15.40 10.56
C PHE A 386 -8.54 16.36 10.22
N HIS A 387 -9.41 16.65 11.18
CA HIS A 387 -10.57 17.50 10.94
C HIS A 387 -10.21 18.94 10.61
N HIS A 388 -9.21 19.49 11.30
CA HIS A 388 -8.73 20.84 10.99
C HIS A 388 -8.19 20.90 9.57
N ASN A 389 -7.30 19.99 9.20
CA ASN A 389 -6.72 19.93 7.87
C ASN A 389 -7.78 19.73 6.79
N LEU A 390 -8.70 18.77 6.98
CA LEU A 390 -9.77 18.52 6.01
C LEU A 390 -10.62 19.77 5.80
N SER A 391 -11.04 20.45 6.87
CA SER A 391 -11.87 21.67 6.80
C SER A 391 -11.19 22.87 6.14
N HIS A 392 -9.86 22.79 5.97
CA HIS A 392 -9.05 23.83 5.28
C HIS A 392 -8.46 23.35 3.93
N GLY A 393 -9.02 22.27 3.38
CA GLY A 393 -8.68 21.81 2.03
C GLY A 393 -7.38 21.01 1.95
N ILE A 394 -7.01 20.30 3.03
CA ILE A 394 -5.92 19.33 3.03
C ILE A 394 -6.50 17.94 3.32
N TYR A 395 -6.35 17.02 2.38
CA TYR A 395 -6.96 15.70 2.41
C TYR A 395 -5.95 14.64 2.79
N TYR A 396 -5.92 14.29 4.09
CA TYR A 396 -5.16 13.17 4.63
C TYR A 396 -6.01 11.89 4.69
N ALA A 397 -5.36 10.74 4.87
CA ALA A 397 -6.06 9.49 5.10
C ALA A 397 -6.91 9.56 6.39
N PRO A 398 -8.18 9.11 6.37
CA PRO A 398 -9.10 9.19 7.52
C PRO A 398 -8.84 8.08 8.55
N SER A 399 -7.59 7.73 8.80
CA SER A 399 -7.16 6.74 9.80
C SER A 399 -5.70 6.95 10.15
N SER A 400 -5.36 6.89 11.44
CA SER A 400 -3.99 6.95 11.93
C SER A 400 -3.14 5.74 11.54
N PHE A 401 -3.77 4.66 11.07
CA PHE A 401 -3.11 3.45 10.59
C PHE A 401 -2.80 3.47 9.09
N GLU A 402 -3.14 4.52 8.38
CA GLU A 402 -2.89 4.63 6.95
C GLU A 402 -1.66 5.49 6.67
N SER A 403 -0.95 5.12 5.63
CA SER A 403 0.11 5.96 5.07
C SER A 403 -0.47 7.06 4.19
N ASN A 404 0.23 8.19 4.14
CA ASN A 404 0.00 9.28 3.21
C ASN A 404 1.08 9.29 2.13
N PHE A 405 0.80 9.93 1.01
CA PHE A 405 1.63 9.85 -0.19
C PHE A 405 1.85 11.22 -0.82
N VAL A 406 3.02 11.38 -1.44
CA VAL A 406 3.37 12.57 -2.22
C VAL A 406 3.50 12.19 -3.69
N SER A 407 3.04 13.05 -4.58
CA SER A 407 3.19 12.91 -6.04
C SER A 407 4.13 13.97 -6.59
N ILE A 408 4.52 13.81 -7.86
CA ILE A 408 5.32 14.80 -8.59
C ILE A 408 4.63 16.17 -8.68
N CYS A 409 3.32 16.23 -8.45
CA CYS A 409 2.51 17.46 -8.50
C CYS A 409 2.47 18.22 -7.17
N HIS A 410 3.00 17.64 -6.08
CA HIS A 410 3.15 18.35 -4.80
C HIS A 410 4.44 19.17 -4.85
N LYS A 411 4.30 20.44 -5.24
CA LYS A 411 5.39 21.41 -5.31
C LYS A 411 5.46 22.27 -4.05
N SER A 412 6.38 23.21 -3.99
CA SER A 412 6.58 24.06 -2.81
C SER A 412 5.30 24.74 -2.35
N ALA A 413 4.46 25.23 -3.28
CA ALA A 413 3.21 25.90 -2.95
C ALA A 413 2.20 24.99 -2.22
N GLU A 414 2.07 23.73 -2.65
CA GLU A 414 1.24 22.73 -1.96
C GLU A 414 1.77 22.43 -0.58
N ILE A 415 3.08 22.27 -0.43
CA ILE A 415 3.74 21.97 0.85
C ILE A 415 3.60 23.16 1.80
N GLU A 416 3.89 24.37 1.36
CA GLU A 416 3.78 25.60 2.18
C GLU A 416 2.34 25.80 2.67
N LYS A 417 1.34 25.63 1.79
CA LYS A 417 -0.07 25.71 2.18
C LYS A 417 -0.42 24.64 3.22
N THR A 418 0.06 23.42 3.02
CA THR A 418 -0.19 22.31 3.95
C THR A 418 0.43 22.58 5.33
N LEU A 419 1.67 23.05 5.36
CA LEU A 419 2.34 23.38 6.62
C LEU A 419 1.66 24.54 7.35
N ALA A 420 1.19 25.56 6.62
CA ALA A 420 0.46 26.67 7.22
C ALA A 420 -0.85 26.20 7.89
N VAL A 421 -1.60 25.29 7.25
CA VAL A 421 -2.80 24.71 7.86
C VAL A 421 -2.46 23.78 9.02
N ALA A 422 -1.42 22.96 8.87
CA ALA A 422 -0.96 22.06 9.93
C ALA A 422 -0.49 22.83 11.18
N GLU A 423 0.10 24.01 11.02
CA GLU A 423 0.53 24.86 12.14
C GLU A 423 -0.64 25.22 13.06
N GLU A 424 -1.78 25.61 12.48
CA GLU A 424 -2.98 25.92 13.27
C GLU A 424 -3.49 24.67 14.01
N ALA A 425 -3.45 23.49 13.37
CA ALA A 425 -3.83 22.24 14.03
C ALA A 425 -2.91 21.89 15.20
N PHE A 426 -1.59 22.05 15.05
CA PHE A 426 -0.64 21.83 16.15
C PHE A 426 -0.85 22.82 17.31
N LYS A 427 -1.17 24.09 17.01
CA LYS A 427 -1.52 25.06 18.02
C LYS A 427 -2.77 24.64 18.80
N MET A 428 -3.83 24.22 18.12
CA MET A 428 -5.07 23.72 18.77
C MET A 428 -4.78 22.52 19.67
N ILE A 429 -3.96 21.57 19.22
CA ILE A 429 -3.59 20.40 20.02
C ILE A 429 -2.79 20.83 21.24
N SER A 430 -1.86 21.79 21.13
CA SER A 430 -1.05 22.26 22.24
C SER A 430 -1.86 22.95 23.36
N GLU A 431 -3.03 23.51 23.02
CA GLU A 431 -3.94 24.12 23.98
C GLU A 431 -4.73 23.07 24.81
N THR A 432 -4.64 21.78 24.43
CA THR A 432 -5.31 20.66 25.13
C THR A 432 -4.34 19.78 25.92
N LEU A 433 -3.04 20.04 25.86
CA LEU A 433 -2.00 19.36 26.63
C LEU A 433 -1.87 19.95 28.03
#